data_dadc15c6df169439b1a975a42d4ca17f
#
_entry.id   dadc15c6df169439b1a975a42d4ca17f
#
_cell.length_a   1.000
_cell.length_b   1.000
_cell.length_c   1.000
_cell.angle_alpha   90.00
_cell.angle_beta   90.00
_cell.angle_gamma   90.00
#
_symmetry.space_group_name_H-M   'P 1'
#
loop_
_entity.id
_entity.type
_entity.pdbx_description
1 polymer ?
#
loop_
_entity_poly.entity_id
_entity_poly.type
_entity_poly.pdbx_seq_one_letter_code
_entity_poly.pdbx_strand_id
1 'polypeptide(L)'
;MTREEWLIEGRKRFGDDTMKWRFVCPACGYAASVQDYKDTGAPEGAVAYSCIGRYLPECREAFGGHGKGPCNYAGGGLFGLNPVPIDGEEPVFEFAKESLIDEV
;
A
#
# COMPACT_ATOMS: atom_id res chain seq x y z
N MET A 1 -6.18 -14.39 6.23
CA MET A 1 -5.11 -14.52 7.25
C MET A 1 -5.41 -13.62 8.44
N THR A 2 -4.79 -13.88 9.56
CA THR A 2 -4.95 -13.02 10.71
C THR A 2 -4.00 -11.83 10.60
N ARG A 3 -4.26 -10.77 11.37
CA ARG A 3 -3.36 -9.62 11.40
C ARG A 3 -1.96 -10.05 11.86
N GLU A 4 -1.90 -10.98 12.80
CA GLU A 4 -0.62 -11.46 13.30
C GLU A 4 0.17 -12.16 12.19
N GLU A 5 -0.49 -12.97 11.39
CA GLU A 5 0.15 -13.64 10.26
C GLU A 5 0.68 -12.62 9.25
N TRP A 6 -0.09 -11.57 9.02
CA TRP A 6 0.29 -10.51 8.09
C TRP A 6 1.53 -9.77 8.61
N LEU A 7 1.58 -9.50 9.91
CA LEU A 7 2.73 -8.82 10.51
C LEU A 7 3.98 -9.70 10.45
N ILE A 8 3.83 -11.00 10.64
CA ILE A 8 4.95 -11.93 10.54
C ILE A 8 5.50 -11.92 9.12
N GLU A 9 4.61 -11.91 8.13
CA GLU A 9 5.05 -11.89 6.74
C GLU A 9 5.82 -10.59 6.43
N GLY A 10 5.36 -9.46 6.95
CA GLY A 10 6.05 -8.19 6.76
C GLY A 10 7.45 -8.19 7.35
N ARG A 11 7.61 -8.73 8.55
CA ARG A 11 8.93 -8.81 9.16
C ARG A 11 9.85 -9.72 8.37
N LYS A 12 9.30 -10.79 7.82
CA LYS A 12 10.07 -11.74 7.04
C LYS A 12 10.60 -11.10 5.77
N ARG A 13 9.82 -10.22 5.16
CA ARG A 13 10.20 -9.57 3.90
C ARG A 13 11.06 -8.33 4.10
N PHE A 14 10.79 -7.53 5.11
CA PHE A 14 11.38 -6.20 5.25
C PHE A 14 12.11 -5.96 6.57
N GLY A 15 12.05 -6.92 7.50
CA GLY A 15 12.72 -6.78 8.79
C GLY A 15 11.84 -6.12 9.84
N ASP A 16 12.43 -5.77 10.98
CA ASP A 16 11.67 -5.26 12.11
C ASP A 16 11.32 -3.78 12.04
N ASP A 17 11.95 -3.02 11.16
CA ASP A 17 11.67 -1.60 11.03
C ASP A 17 10.44 -1.43 10.14
N THR A 18 9.28 -1.25 10.74
CA THR A 18 8.02 -1.16 10.01
C THR A 18 7.97 0.03 9.06
N MET A 19 8.77 1.08 9.29
CA MET A 19 8.78 2.22 8.38
C MET A 19 9.29 1.84 7.01
N LYS A 20 10.04 0.74 6.89
CA LYS A 20 10.59 0.30 5.62
C LYS A 20 9.67 -0.67 4.89
N TRP A 21 8.59 -1.08 5.52
CA TRP A 21 7.63 -2.00 4.88
C TRP A 21 6.95 -1.28 3.72
N ARG A 22 6.85 -1.93 2.59
CA ARG A 22 6.30 -1.36 1.37
C ARG A 22 5.11 -2.15 0.88
N PHE A 23 4.12 -1.43 0.37
CA PHE A 23 2.87 -2.02 -0.08
C PHE A 23 2.58 -1.56 -1.51
N VAL A 24 1.92 -2.41 -2.28
CA VAL A 24 1.65 -2.14 -3.68
C VAL A 24 0.16 -1.84 -3.88
N CYS A 25 -0.15 -0.74 -4.53
CA CYS A 25 -1.54 -0.38 -4.82
C CYS A 25 -2.09 -1.31 -5.91
N PRO A 26 -3.22 -1.97 -5.67
CA PRO A 26 -3.78 -2.89 -6.66
C PRO A 26 -4.32 -2.19 -7.91
N ALA A 27 -4.54 -0.88 -7.85
CA ALA A 27 -5.06 -0.15 -9.00
C ALA A 27 -3.95 0.37 -9.92
N CYS A 28 -2.84 0.88 -9.36
CA CYS A 28 -1.79 1.48 -10.18
C CYS A 28 -0.44 0.77 -10.10
N GLY A 29 -0.26 -0.11 -9.14
CA GLY A 29 1.00 -0.83 -8.98
C GLY A 29 2.12 -0.05 -8.32
N TYR A 30 1.84 1.17 -7.84
CA TYR A 30 2.87 1.96 -7.19
C TYR A 30 3.18 1.39 -5.80
N ALA A 31 4.45 1.22 -5.49
CA ALA A 31 4.88 0.70 -4.19
C ALA A 31 5.30 1.86 -3.29
N ALA A 32 4.70 1.97 -2.12
CA ALA A 32 5.01 3.02 -1.16
C ALA A 32 5.32 2.41 0.19
N SER A 33 6.26 3.01 0.92
CA SER A 33 6.61 2.54 2.26
C SER A 33 5.75 3.24 3.31
N VAL A 34 5.75 2.69 4.52
CA VAL A 34 5.07 3.33 5.65
C VAL A 34 5.64 4.73 5.87
N GLN A 35 6.96 4.88 5.73
CA GLN A 35 7.60 6.18 5.87
C GLN A 35 7.08 7.18 4.83
N ASP A 36 6.86 6.71 3.59
CA ASP A 36 6.34 7.57 2.53
C ASP A 36 4.96 8.12 2.91
N TYR A 37 4.09 7.28 3.46
CA TYR A 37 2.76 7.71 3.90
C TYR A 37 2.89 8.74 5.03
N LYS A 38 3.80 8.50 5.96
CA LYS A 38 3.99 9.40 7.08
C LYS A 38 4.47 10.76 6.59
N ASP A 39 5.37 10.77 5.62
CA ASP A 39 5.93 12.01 5.07
C ASP A 39 4.89 12.86 4.35
N THR A 40 3.83 12.24 3.84
CA THR A 40 2.76 12.99 3.18
C THR A 40 1.70 13.48 4.17
N GLY A 41 1.79 13.09 5.43
CA GLY A 41 0.79 13.44 6.42
C GLY A 41 -0.47 12.58 6.35
N ALA A 42 -0.42 11.44 5.67
CA ALA A 42 -1.56 10.54 5.55
C ALA A 42 -1.92 9.95 6.91
N PRO A 43 -3.22 9.69 7.16
CA PRO A 43 -3.63 9.07 8.42
C PRO A 43 -3.16 7.62 8.45
N GLU A 44 -2.97 7.07 9.65
CA GLU A 44 -2.50 5.70 9.80
C GLU A 44 -3.37 4.69 9.06
N GLY A 45 -4.67 4.90 9.07
CA GLY A 45 -5.59 3.98 8.43
C GLY A 45 -5.47 3.92 6.91
N ALA A 46 -4.73 4.84 6.29
CA ALA A 46 -4.54 4.84 4.85
C ALA A 46 -3.40 3.91 4.44
N VAL A 47 -2.49 3.61 5.35
CA VAL A 47 -1.32 2.77 5.04
C VAL A 47 -1.80 1.37 4.66
N ALA A 48 -1.36 0.88 3.52
CA ALA A 48 -1.74 -0.43 2.98
C ALA A 48 -3.25 -0.56 2.73
N TYR A 49 -3.98 0.55 2.66
CA TYR A 49 -5.42 0.53 2.45
C TYR A 49 -5.84 1.41 1.27
N SER A 50 -5.26 2.61 1.16
CA SER A 50 -5.53 3.51 0.05
C SER A 50 -4.20 3.93 -0.57
N CYS A 51 -4.21 4.31 -1.86
CA CYS A 51 -2.97 4.68 -2.52
C CYS A 51 -2.44 6.00 -1.98
N ILE A 52 -1.12 6.10 -1.86
CA ILE A 52 -0.46 7.28 -1.34
C ILE A 52 -0.76 8.51 -2.18
N GLY A 53 -1.09 8.33 -3.46
CA GLY A 53 -1.38 9.45 -4.35
C GLY A 53 -2.51 10.33 -3.84
N ARG A 54 -3.43 9.77 -3.04
CA ARG A 54 -4.53 10.56 -2.47
C ARG A 54 -4.04 11.66 -1.54
N TYR A 55 -2.81 11.56 -1.07
CA TYR A 55 -2.25 12.50 -0.10
C TYR A 55 -1.11 13.32 -0.68
N LEU A 56 -0.93 13.26 -2.01
CA LEU A 56 0.07 14.02 -2.71
C LEU A 56 -0.61 15.17 -3.46
N PRO A 57 0.12 16.25 -3.78
CA PRO A 57 -0.45 17.37 -4.51
C PRO A 57 -0.96 16.97 -5.89
N GLU A 58 -0.30 15.98 -6.50
CA GLU A 58 -0.70 15.51 -7.82
C GLU A 58 -0.74 13.99 -7.83
N CYS A 59 -1.74 13.44 -8.49
CA CYS A 59 -1.84 12.00 -8.68
C CYS A 59 -2.69 11.76 -9.92
N ARG A 60 -2.61 10.55 -10.47
CA ARG A 60 -3.49 10.18 -11.58
C ARG A 60 -4.74 9.49 -11.02
N GLU A 61 -5.75 9.35 -11.85
CA GLU A 61 -6.98 8.68 -11.41
C GLU A 61 -6.77 7.17 -11.41
N ALA A 62 -7.36 6.50 -10.44
CA ALA A 62 -7.21 5.06 -10.29
C ALA A 62 -7.82 4.31 -11.46
N PHE A 63 -8.97 4.79 -11.93
CA PHE A 63 -9.70 4.12 -13.01
C PHE A 63 -9.79 5.07 -14.19
N GLY A 64 -9.18 4.74 -15.28
CA GLY A 64 -9.22 5.56 -16.47
C GLY A 64 -8.11 6.58 -16.63
N GLY A 65 -7.28 6.73 -15.63
CA GLY A 65 -6.15 7.65 -15.72
C GLY A 65 -5.00 7.06 -16.52
N HIS A 66 -4.15 7.92 -17.04
CA HIS A 66 -2.99 7.51 -17.79
C HIS A 66 -1.72 8.02 -17.11
N GLY A 67 -0.60 7.43 -17.43
CA GLY A 67 0.69 7.84 -16.92
C GLY A 67 1.22 6.90 -15.86
N LYS A 68 2.25 7.35 -15.16
CA LYS A 68 2.93 6.56 -14.15
C LYS A 68 2.78 7.23 -12.79
N GLY A 69 3.12 6.50 -11.75
CA GLY A 69 3.10 7.04 -10.41
C GLY A 69 1.82 6.73 -9.67
N PRO A 70 1.70 7.25 -8.46
CA PRO A 70 0.56 6.92 -7.61
C PRO A 70 -0.75 7.50 -8.11
N CYS A 71 -1.84 6.83 -7.77
CA CYS A 71 -3.19 7.22 -8.20
C CYS A 71 -4.03 7.63 -6.99
N ASN A 72 -5.32 7.86 -7.20
CA ASN A 72 -6.21 8.27 -6.12
C ASN A 72 -7.10 7.14 -5.60
N TYR A 73 -6.67 5.89 -5.71
CA TYR A 73 -7.45 4.74 -5.26
C TYR A 73 -7.75 4.81 -3.76
N ALA A 74 -9.02 4.61 -3.40
CA ALA A 74 -9.45 4.57 -2.01
C ALA A 74 -9.91 3.16 -1.67
N GLY A 75 -9.29 2.56 -0.65
CA GLY A 75 -9.63 1.19 -0.25
C GLY A 75 -11.06 1.03 0.21
N GLY A 76 -11.64 2.08 0.79
CA GLY A 76 -13.02 2.04 1.24
C GLY A 76 -14.02 2.49 0.18
N GLY A 77 -13.58 2.67 -1.06
CA GLY A 77 -14.45 3.13 -2.12
C GLY A 77 -15.34 2.04 -2.68
N LEU A 78 -16.06 2.39 -3.77
CA LEU A 78 -17.05 1.50 -4.36
C LEU A 78 -16.41 0.24 -4.93
N PHE A 79 -15.22 0.35 -5.48
CA PHE A 79 -14.52 -0.81 -6.04
C PHE A 79 -13.40 -1.22 -5.08
N GLY A 80 -13.62 -2.30 -4.34
CA GLY A 80 -12.61 -2.79 -3.41
C GLY A 80 -11.67 -3.75 -4.11
N LEU A 81 -10.45 -3.30 -4.35
CA LEU A 81 -9.44 -4.10 -5.03
C LEU A 81 -8.38 -4.69 -4.11
N ASN A 82 -8.44 -4.37 -2.82
CA ASN A 82 -7.41 -4.82 -1.88
C ASN A 82 -7.39 -6.35 -1.81
N PRO A 83 -6.26 -6.98 -2.16
CA PRO A 83 -6.23 -8.43 -2.37
C PRO A 83 -6.01 -9.30 -1.14
N VAL A 84 -5.57 -8.71 -0.02
CA VAL A 84 -5.19 -9.50 1.14
C VAL A 84 -6.26 -9.43 2.22
N PRO A 85 -7.06 -10.49 2.42
CA PRO A 85 -8.10 -10.47 3.44
C PRO A 85 -7.48 -10.65 4.83
N ILE A 86 -7.94 -9.85 5.78
CA ILE A 86 -7.50 -9.95 7.17
C ILE A 86 -8.73 -10.31 7.99
N ASP A 87 -8.66 -11.39 8.76
CA ASP A 87 -9.79 -11.86 9.52
C ASP A 87 -10.33 -10.79 10.48
N GLY A 88 -11.61 -10.48 10.34
CA GLY A 88 -12.24 -9.48 11.20
C GLY A 88 -11.95 -8.04 10.85
N GLU A 89 -11.23 -7.79 9.76
CA GLU A 89 -10.86 -6.44 9.35
C GLU A 89 -11.06 -6.26 7.86
N GLU A 90 -10.89 -5.03 7.38
CA GLU A 90 -10.97 -4.75 5.94
C GLU A 90 -9.74 -5.31 5.23
N PRO A 91 -9.89 -5.74 3.98
CA PRO A 91 -8.72 -6.21 3.22
C PRO A 91 -7.70 -5.09 3.02
N VAL A 92 -6.44 -5.48 2.87
CA VAL A 92 -5.34 -4.54 2.71
C VAL A 92 -4.54 -4.83 1.45
N PHE A 93 -3.57 -3.95 1.15
CA PHE A 93 -2.70 -4.13 0.00
C PHE A 93 -1.75 -5.30 0.22
N GLU A 94 -1.24 -5.81 -0.87
CA GLU A 94 -0.21 -6.84 -0.82
C GLU A 94 1.14 -6.16 -0.57
N PHE A 95 2.06 -6.87 0.06
CA PHE A 95 3.42 -6.36 0.25
C PHE A 95 4.12 -6.27 -1.11
N ALA A 96 4.93 -5.24 -1.28
CA ALA A 96 5.77 -5.13 -2.46
C ALA A 96 6.83 -6.23 -2.43
N LYS A 97 7.37 -6.55 -3.60
CA LYS A 97 8.39 -7.58 -3.66
C LYS A 97 9.66 -7.09 -2.99
N GLU A 98 10.20 -7.90 -2.11
CA GLU A 98 11.42 -7.52 -1.42
C GLU A 98 12.60 -7.47 -2.38
N SER A 99 12.55 -8.25 -3.42
CA SER A 99 13.63 -8.30 -4.38
C SER A 99 13.79 -7.04 -5.19
N LEU A 100 12.94 -6.13 -5.00
CA LEU A 100 13.10 -4.89 -5.63
C LEU A 100 14.36 -4.29 -5.32
N ILE A 101 14.74 -4.80 -4.32
CA ILE A 101 15.85 -4.40 -3.93
C ILE A 101 16.93 -4.57 -4.85
N ASP A 102 17.00 -4.79 -5.21
CA ASP A 102 17.78 -5.03 -5.91
C ASP A 102 17.99 -4.63 -7.00
N GLU A 103 17.62 -4.64 -7.06
CA GLU A 103 17.79 -4.45 -7.90
C GLU A 103 18.27 -3.70 -8.39
N VAL A 104 18.38 -3.68 -8.33
CA VAL A 104 18.81 -3.28 -8.86
C VAL A 104 19.28 -2.96 -9.43
#